data_34052799c3ed46f3a29253c0f2315945
#
_entry.id   34052799c3ed46f3a29253c0f2315945
#
_cell.length_a   1.000
_cell.length_b   1.000
_cell.length_c   1.000
_cell.angle_alpha   90.00
_cell.angle_beta   90.00
_cell.angle_gamma   90.00
#
_symmetry.space_group_name_H-M   'P 1'
#
loop_
_entity.id
_entity.type
_entity.pdbx_description
1 polymer ?
#
loop_
_entity_poly.entity_id
_entity_poly.type
_entity_poly.pdbx_seq_one_letter_code
_entity_poly.pdbx_strand_id
1 'polypeptide(L)'
;NVSMSMSAFSMISPFNLFLYLCPRDYILEFISVLTVIKTFVMSVTMYAFINKRYNSLSYNIKALFAVAYAFCGYVLLYASCFTPWMDIVALFPLLMMALDVMEKTGKKLFYIIMVAVMFIINYYLAAMSLVYILLVGGMYLIFMCDKKERRGKAWNVGIGTFTGIALSAFMLIPVFAQLSQSQRTGNTESLVSQYLSWISNPTFRSFSLGEFERIMMFYGMGLFFVIIFTGIHRSMKAVGYKNDEAARRFNWYAISLIAIVMVQAIAEGTNIMWHFGSYNGYTLRNGYIIAFTLICLSCAYADKVLVNDCIKKKKAVIQAVVTVIICAVMAVIYDKLPVNSYVTAFVFFIAVFAVMLVIHIIGVTVMKNGYKVSIVISLVAVEVFIGAFAMTGPPKFYTYAPYQYGDYVQ
;
A
#
# COMPACT_ATOMS: atom_id res chain seq x y z
N ASN A 1 -31.57 -13.43 -3.50
CA ASN A 1 -30.39 -14.30 -3.59
C ASN A 1 -29.13 -13.45 -3.55
N VAL A 2 -28.43 -13.44 -2.42
CA VAL A 2 -27.13 -12.76 -2.30
C VAL A 2 -26.10 -13.61 -3.02
N SER A 3 -25.36 -13.01 -3.96
CA SER A 3 -24.27 -13.68 -4.66
C SER A 3 -23.14 -14.02 -3.71
N MET A 4 -22.75 -15.28 -3.60
CA MET A 4 -21.62 -15.71 -2.76
C MET A 4 -20.30 -15.04 -3.16
N SER A 5 -20.10 -14.81 -4.48
CA SER A 5 -18.93 -14.09 -4.96
C SER A 5 -18.89 -12.64 -4.49
N MET A 6 -20.03 -11.96 -4.45
CA MET A 6 -20.14 -10.60 -3.89
C MET A 6 -19.96 -10.59 -2.37
N SER A 7 -20.51 -11.59 -1.67
CA SER A 7 -20.33 -11.72 -0.21
C SER A 7 -18.87 -11.92 0.17
N ALA A 8 -18.16 -12.81 -0.53
CA ALA A 8 -16.73 -13.07 -0.31
C ALA A 8 -15.82 -11.94 -0.82
N PHE A 9 -16.36 -10.95 -1.52
CA PHE A 9 -15.61 -9.81 -2.01
C PHE A 9 -15.77 -8.57 -1.12
N SER A 10 -16.93 -8.40 -0.48
CA SER A 10 -17.24 -7.13 0.19
C SER A 10 -17.92 -7.24 1.55
N MET A 11 -18.60 -8.36 1.87
CA MET A 11 -19.45 -8.44 3.07
C MET A 11 -18.76 -9.07 4.28
N ILE A 12 -17.82 -10.00 4.05
CA ILE A 12 -17.15 -10.74 5.13
C ILE A 12 -15.95 -9.94 5.61
N SER A 13 -16.22 -8.90 6.37
CA SER A 13 -15.22 -8.06 7.00
C SER A 13 -15.38 -8.09 8.52
N PRO A 14 -14.31 -8.28 9.31
CA PRO A 14 -14.39 -8.18 10.76
C PRO A 14 -14.83 -6.77 11.19
N PHE A 15 -14.56 -5.75 10.39
CA PHE A 15 -14.99 -4.37 10.67
C PHE A 15 -16.48 -4.17 10.49
N ASN A 16 -17.15 -5.00 9.67
CA ASN A 16 -18.60 -4.92 9.51
C ASN A 16 -19.36 -5.28 10.79
N LEU A 17 -18.71 -5.95 11.76
CA LEU A 17 -19.29 -6.19 13.08
C LEU A 17 -19.62 -4.88 13.80
N PHE A 18 -18.89 -3.81 13.56
CA PHE A 18 -19.20 -2.49 14.12
C PHE A 18 -20.49 -1.90 13.59
N LEU A 19 -20.97 -2.32 12.39
CA LEU A 19 -22.26 -1.88 11.85
C LEU A 19 -23.45 -2.28 12.72
N TYR A 20 -23.34 -3.37 13.48
CA TYR A 20 -24.39 -3.77 14.45
C TYR A 20 -24.57 -2.76 15.58
N LEU A 21 -23.58 -1.90 15.82
CA LEU A 21 -23.64 -0.83 16.83
C LEU A 21 -24.26 0.47 16.27
N CYS A 22 -24.49 0.52 14.95
CA CYS A 22 -24.97 1.72 14.26
C CYS A 22 -26.47 1.63 13.99
N PRO A 23 -27.28 2.66 14.33
CA PRO A 23 -28.66 2.75 13.89
C PRO A 23 -28.75 2.75 12.35
N ARG A 24 -29.79 2.13 11.80
CA ARG A 24 -29.97 1.94 10.36
C ARG A 24 -29.92 3.25 9.56
N ASP A 25 -30.45 4.31 10.14
CA ASP A 25 -30.56 5.63 9.49
C ASP A 25 -29.20 6.31 9.28
N TYR A 26 -28.13 5.86 9.99
CA TYR A 26 -26.80 6.45 9.96
C TYR A 26 -25.73 5.51 9.36
N ILE A 27 -26.14 4.46 8.64
CA ILE A 27 -25.20 3.46 8.09
C ILE A 27 -24.23 4.12 7.09
N LEU A 28 -24.69 5.06 6.27
CA LEU A 28 -23.84 5.72 5.26
C LEU A 28 -22.75 6.56 5.91
N GLU A 29 -23.10 7.34 6.93
CA GLU A 29 -22.15 8.14 7.70
C GLU A 29 -21.19 7.22 8.46
N PHE A 30 -21.68 6.11 8.99
CA PHE A 30 -20.88 5.16 9.73
C PHE A 30 -19.85 4.43 8.86
N ILE A 31 -20.08 4.27 7.56
CA ILE A 31 -19.09 3.76 6.61
C ILE A 31 -17.84 4.67 6.59
N SER A 32 -18.02 5.98 6.69
CA SER A 32 -16.90 6.92 6.81
C SER A 32 -16.12 6.71 8.12
N VAL A 33 -16.82 6.45 9.23
CA VAL A 33 -16.20 6.10 10.52
C VAL A 33 -15.43 4.79 10.42
N LEU A 34 -15.99 3.77 9.76
CA LEU A 34 -15.31 2.50 9.51
C LEU A 34 -14.02 2.71 8.70
N THR A 35 -14.03 3.60 7.72
CA THR A 35 -12.84 3.92 6.94
C THR A 35 -11.74 4.50 7.82
N VAL A 36 -12.07 5.39 8.77
CA VAL A 36 -11.12 5.93 9.75
C VAL A 36 -10.59 4.81 10.66
N ILE A 37 -11.46 3.94 11.16
CA ILE A 37 -11.05 2.79 11.99
C ILE A 37 -10.08 1.88 11.22
N LYS A 38 -10.39 1.54 9.97
CA LYS A 38 -9.52 0.72 9.12
C LYS A 38 -8.16 1.39 8.89
N THR A 39 -8.13 2.70 8.61
CA THR A 39 -6.89 3.48 8.44
C THR A 39 -6.05 3.47 9.72
N PHE A 40 -6.68 3.60 10.88
CA PHE A 40 -6.00 3.46 12.17
C PHE A 40 -5.39 2.06 12.33
N VAL A 41 -6.16 1.00 12.05
CA VAL A 41 -5.67 -0.39 12.12
C VAL A 41 -4.51 -0.62 11.14
N MET A 42 -4.54 -0.04 9.93
CA MET A 42 -3.40 -0.09 9.00
C MET A 42 -2.13 0.48 9.61
N SER A 43 -2.22 1.64 10.29
CA SER A 43 -1.07 2.22 10.99
C SER A 43 -0.56 1.30 12.09
N VAL A 44 -1.45 0.74 12.90
CA VAL A 44 -1.10 -0.15 14.02
C VAL A 44 -0.43 -1.43 13.54
N THR A 45 -0.99 -2.09 12.53
CA THR A 45 -0.45 -3.34 11.97
C THR A 45 0.90 -3.13 11.30
N MET A 46 1.04 -2.03 10.55
CA MET A 46 2.32 -1.66 9.94
C MET A 46 3.37 -1.30 11.00
N TYR A 47 2.98 -0.56 12.05
CA TYR A 47 3.88 -0.28 13.17
C TYR A 47 4.35 -1.57 13.86
N ALA A 48 3.44 -2.50 14.13
CA ALA A 48 3.76 -3.79 14.73
C ALA A 48 4.77 -4.58 13.88
N PHE A 49 4.55 -4.61 12.56
CA PHE A 49 5.46 -5.24 11.61
C PHE A 49 6.84 -4.58 11.61
N ILE A 50 6.91 -3.25 11.45
CA ILE A 50 8.17 -2.50 11.44
C ILE A 50 8.89 -2.66 12.76
N ASN A 51 8.19 -2.57 13.89
CA ASN A 51 8.77 -2.69 15.22
C ASN A 51 9.39 -4.07 15.45
N LYS A 52 8.77 -5.13 14.94
CA LYS A 52 9.29 -6.50 15.05
C LYS A 52 10.48 -6.78 14.14
N ARG A 53 10.48 -6.20 12.94
CA ARG A 53 11.49 -6.49 11.92
C ARG A 53 12.72 -5.58 12.00
N TYR A 54 12.51 -4.30 12.34
CA TYR A 54 13.54 -3.26 12.32
C TYR A 54 13.74 -2.67 13.73
N ASN A 55 14.31 -3.47 14.63
CA ASN A 55 14.47 -3.10 16.05
C ASN A 55 15.38 -1.89 16.26
N SER A 56 16.37 -1.65 15.38
CA SER A 56 17.32 -0.55 15.46
C SER A 56 16.71 0.84 15.26
N LEU A 57 15.57 0.91 14.55
CA LEU A 57 14.93 2.18 14.26
C LEU A 57 14.30 2.82 15.50
N SER A 58 14.38 4.14 15.56
CA SER A 58 13.71 4.92 16.62
C SER A 58 12.18 4.85 16.47
N TYR A 59 11.49 5.06 17.60
CA TYR A 59 10.02 5.07 17.63
C TYR A 59 9.41 6.09 16.66
N ASN A 60 10.04 7.25 16.54
CA ASN A 60 9.57 8.32 15.64
C ASN A 60 9.59 7.90 14.18
N ILE A 61 10.65 7.23 13.73
CA ILE A 61 10.78 6.72 12.37
C ILE A 61 9.74 5.61 12.14
N LYS A 62 9.61 4.67 13.08
CA LYS A 62 8.63 3.58 12.99
C LYS A 62 7.20 4.11 12.88
N ALA A 63 6.84 5.09 13.73
CA ALA A 63 5.52 5.71 13.72
C ALA A 63 5.27 6.47 12.41
N LEU A 64 6.25 7.28 11.97
CA LEU A 64 6.14 8.01 10.70
C LEU A 64 5.87 7.07 9.52
N PHE A 65 6.64 5.99 9.40
CA PHE A 65 6.51 5.05 8.29
C PHE A 65 5.22 4.25 8.35
N ALA A 66 4.75 3.93 9.56
CA ALA A 66 3.47 3.26 9.76
C ALA A 66 2.28 4.16 9.37
N VAL A 67 2.32 5.44 9.75
CA VAL A 67 1.30 6.42 9.34
C VAL A 67 1.37 6.67 7.84
N ALA A 68 2.56 6.79 7.26
CA ALA A 68 2.71 6.96 5.81
C ALA A 68 2.13 5.79 4.99
N TYR A 69 2.18 4.56 5.52
CA TYR A 69 1.51 3.42 4.92
C TYR A 69 -0.01 3.58 4.89
N ALA A 70 -0.59 3.98 6.01
CA ALA A 70 -2.03 4.15 6.16
C ALA A 70 -2.61 5.34 5.35
N PHE A 71 -1.76 6.29 4.98
CA PHE A 71 -2.12 7.46 4.18
C PHE A 71 -1.39 7.49 2.83
N CYS A 72 -0.97 6.34 2.32
CA CYS A 72 -0.38 6.26 0.98
C CYS A 72 -1.41 6.56 -0.11
N GLY A 73 -0.92 6.88 -1.31
CA GLY A 73 -1.78 7.23 -2.44
C GLY A 73 -2.85 6.20 -2.77
N TYR A 74 -2.56 4.91 -2.58
CA TYR A 74 -3.55 3.85 -2.73
C TYR A 74 -4.74 4.01 -1.78
N VAL A 75 -4.47 4.24 -0.49
CA VAL A 75 -5.53 4.40 0.53
C VAL A 75 -6.32 5.68 0.27
N LEU A 76 -5.63 6.80 -0.04
CA LEU A 76 -6.30 8.06 -0.36
C LEU A 76 -7.24 7.93 -1.58
N LEU A 77 -6.82 7.16 -2.59
CA LEU A 77 -7.60 6.98 -3.81
C LEU A 77 -8.81 6.05 -3.60
N TYR A 78 -8.59 4.90 -2.94
CA TYR A 78 -9.58 3.82 -2.93
C TYR A 78 -10.40 3.71 -1.64
N ALA A 79 -10.03 4.38 -0.55
CA ALA A 79 -10.76 4.26 0.71
C ALA A 79 -12.21 4.75 0.62
N SER A 80 -12.47 5.80 -0.17
CA SER A 80 -13.82 6.34 -0.38
C SER A 80 -14.69 5.50 -1.32
N CYS A 81 -14.06 4.79 -2.29
CA CYS A 81 -14.79 4.03 -3.31
C CYS A 81 -14.91 2.55 -2.96
N PHE A 82 -13.88 1.98 -2.31
CA PHE A 82 -13.73 0.54 -2.07
C PHE A 82 -13.31 0.24 -0.62
N THR A 83 -14.11 0.68 0.33
CA THR A 83 -13.89 0.41 1.77
C THR A 83 -13.59 -1.06 2.09
N PRO A 84 -14.18 -2.08 1.42
CA PRO A 84 -13.84 -3.49 1.65
C PRO A 84 -12.41 -3.87 1.28
N TRP A 85 -11.77 -3.17 0.35
CA TRP A 85 -10.36 -3.44 0.00
C TRP A 85 -9.40 -3.05 1.11
N MET A 86 -9.80 -2.08 1.92
CA MET A 86 -9.02 -1.58 3.04
C MET A 86 -8.76 -2.64 4.11
N ASP A 87 -9.58 -3.69 4.17
CA ASP A 87 -9.39 -4.82 5.09
C ASP A 87 -8.10 -5.58 4.78
N ILE A 88 -7.87 -5.86 3.49
CA ILE A 88 -6.64 -6.53 3.05
C ILE A 88 -5.43 -5.63 3.28
N VAL A 89 -5.54 -4.33 3.00
CA VAL A 89 -4.46 -3.38 3.27
C VAL A 89 -4.10 -3.35 4.75
N ALA A 90 -5.11 -3.40 5.64
CA ALA A 90 -4.90 -3.44 7.08
C ALA A 90 -4.27 -4.75 7.56
N LEU A 91 -4.59 -5.89 6.94
CA LEU A 91 -4.09 -7.20 7.34
C LEU A 91 -2.77 -7.58 6.66
N PHE A 92 -2.42 -6.94 5.55
CA PHE A 92 -1.23 -7.28 4.78
C PHE A 92 0.09 -7.19 5.60
N PRO A 93 0.34 -6.16 6.42
CA PRO A 93 1.51 -6.14 7.29
C PRO A 93 1.56 -7.32 8.29
N LEU A 94 0.39 -7.80 8.77
CA LEU A 94 0.33 -8.98 9.64
C LEU A 94 0.65 -10.27 8.88
N LEU A 95 0.20 -10.41 7.62
CA LEU A 95 0.59 -11.53 6.77
C LEU A 95 2.11 -11.56 6.56
N MET A 96 2.72 -10.42 6.28
CA MET A 96 4.17 -10.30 6.12
C MET A 96 4.93 -10.54 7.43
N MET A 97 4.37 -10.12 8.56
CA MET A 97 4.91 -10.44 9.89
C MET A 97 4.83 -11.94 10.18
N ALA A 98 3.75 -12.60 9.81
CA ALA A 98 3.57 -14.03 9.96
C ALA A 98 4.56 -14.83 9.09
N LEU A 99 4.80 -14.37 7.86
CA LEU A 99 5.83 -14.91 6.97
C LEU A 99 7.23 -14.78 7.59
N ASP A 100 7.56 -13.61 8.14
CA ASP A 100 8.84 -13.35 8.81
C ASP A 100 9.05 -14.23 10.05
N VAL A 101 7.99 -14.48 10.83
CA VAL A 101 8.01 -15.40 11.97
C VAL A 101 8.24 -16.84 11.50
N MET A 102 7.53 -17.27 10.46
CA MET A 102 7.69 -18.61 9.90
C MET A 102 9.10 -18.82 9.35
N GLU A 103 9.64 -17.84 8.66
CA GLU A 103 11.00 -17.88 8.11
C GLU A 103 12.06 -18.05 9.21
N LYS A 104 11.93 -17.29 10.31
CA LYS A 104 12.88 -17.30 11.42
C LYS A 104 12.74 -18.48 12.38
N THR A 105 11.53 -18.96 12.61
CA THR A 105 11.23 -19.94 13.67
C THR A 105 10.77 -21.30 13.14
N GLY A 106 10.43 -21.41 11.86
CA GLY A 106 9.78 -22.58 11.26
C GLY A 106 8.31 -22.79 11.65
N LYS A 107 7.75 -21.95 12.55
CA LYS A 107 6.35 -22.08 13.04
C LYS A 107 5.38 -21.53 12.00
N LYS A 108 4.54 -22.39 11.43
CA LYS A 108 3.67 -22.07 10.29
C LYS A 108 2.27 -21.57 10.67
N LEU A 109 1.81 -21.85 11.90
CA LEU A 109 0.40 -21.65 12.29
C LEU A 109 -0.07 -20.22 12.04
N PHE A 110 0.70 -19.21 12.44
CA PHE A 110 0.32 -17.81 12.27
C PHE A 110 0.20 -17.45 10.79
N TYR A 111 1.13 -17.91 9.94
CA TYR A 111 1.07 -17.71 8.51
C TYR A 111 -0.14 -18.37 7.85
N ILE A 112 -0.42 -19.63 8.21
CA ILE A 112 -1.59 -20.39 7.74
C ILE A 112 -2.89 -19.66 8.08
N ILE A 113 -3.03 -19.20 9.32
CA ILE A 113 -4.22 -18.45 9.75
C ILE A 113 -4.36 -17.16 8.97
N MET A 114 -3.29 -16.39 8.80
CA MET A 114 -3.34 -15.11 8.05
C MET A 114 -3.71 -15.32 6.59
N VAL A 115 -3.17 -16.35 5.93
CA VAL A 115 -3.57 -16.70 4.55
C VAL A 115 -5.06 -17.04 4.51
N ALA A 116 -5.53 -17.91 5.38
CA ALA A 116 -6.95 -18.31 5.42
C ALA A 116 -7.88 -17.10 5.64
N VAL A 117 -7.57 -16.27 6.63
CA VAL A 117 -8.37 -15.08 6.96
C VAL A 117 -8.43 -14.12 5.77
N MET A 118 -7.31 -13.84 5.09
CA MET A 118 -7.31 -12.96 3.93
C MET A 118 -8.15 -13.51 2.78
N PHE A 119 -8.09 -14.83 2.51
CA PHE A 119 -8.92 -15.46 1.48
C PHE A 119 -10.41 -15.46 1.82
N ILE A 120 -10.77 -15.59 3.10
CA ILE A 120 -12.16 -15.50 3.56
C ILE A 120 -12.71 -14.07 3.40
N ILE A 121 -11.90 -13.05 3.74
CA ILE A 121 -12.31 -11.65 3.68
C ILE A 121 -12.40 -11.14 2.23
N ASN A 122 -11.34 -11.37 1.45
CA ASN A 122 -11.30 -10.94 0.05
C ASN A 122 -10.33 -11.83 -0.74
N TYR A 123 -10.85 -12.86 -1.37
CA TYR A 123 -10.07 -13.84 -2.11
C TYR A 123 -9.24 -13.21 -3.24
N TYR A 124 -9.73 -12.15 -3.88
CA TYR A 124 -9.10 -11.53 -5.03
C TYR A 124 -7.81 -10.78 -4.64
N LEU A 125 -7.89 -9.88 -3.65
CA LEU A 125 -6.70 -9.16 -3.16
C LEU A 125 -5.77 -10.08 -2.37
N ALA A 126 -6.30 -11.13 -1.71
CA ALA A 126 -5.49 -12.15 -1.07
C ALA A 126 -4.62 -12.90 -2.10
N ALA A 127 -5.19 -13.27 -3.26
CA ALA A 127 -4.43 -13.89 -4.34
C ALA A 127 -3.31 -12.98 -4.86
N MET A 128 -3.56 -11.68 -5.04
CA MET A 128 -2.52 -10.69 -5.38
C MET A 128 -1.42 -10.61 -4.32
N SER A 129 -1.79 -10.68 -3.04
CA SER A 129 -0.82 -10.73 -1.93
C SER A 129 0.07 -11.96 -2.00
N LEU A 130 -0.47 -13.12 -2.42
CA LEU A 130 0.32 -14.34 -2.63
C LEU A 130 1.27 -14.22 -3.83
N VAL A 131 0.83 -13.62 -4.93
CA VAL A 131 1.73 -13.34 -6.07
C VAL A 131 2.92 -12.49 -5.59
N TYR A 132 2.66 -11.48 -4.76
CA TYR A 132 3.73 -10.68 -4.16
C TYR A 132 4.69 -11.54 -3.32
N ILE A 133 4.16 -12.39 -2.44
CA ILE A 133 4.99 -13.29 -1.62
C ILE A 133 5.84 -14.20 -2.49
N LEU A 134 5.31 -14.73 -3.60
CA LEU A 134 6.08 -15.54 -4.54
C LEU A 134 7.22 -14.75 -5.18
N LEU A 135 6.96 -13.53 -5.64
CA LEU A 135 7.97 -12.68 -6.28
C LEU A 135 9.04 -12.23 -5.28
N VAL A 136 8.63 -11.66 -4.14
CA VAL A 136 9.55 -11.17 -3.10
C VAL A 136 10.30 -12.32 -2.45
N GLY A 137 9.60 -13.43 -2.15
CA GLY A 137 10.20 -14.65 -1.62
C GLY A 137 11.21 -15.26 -2.58
N GLY A 138 10.89 -15.29 -3.88
CA GLY A 138 11.83 -15.72 -4.93
C GLY A 138 13.10 -14.88 -4.95
N MET A 139 12.96 -13.55 -4.95
CA MET A 139 14.11 -12.63 -4.88
C MET A 139 14.90 -12.79 -3.57
N TYR A 140 14.20 -12.96 -2.44
CA TYR A 140 14.85 -13.25 -1.16
C TYR A 140 15.67 -14.56 -1.22
N LEU A 141 15.11 -15.62 -1.76
CA LEU A 141 15.82 -16.89 -1.91
C LEU A 141 17.06 -16.76 -2.83
N ILE A 142 16.97 -15.94 -3.88
CA ILE A 142 18.08 -15.73 -4.83
C ILE A 142 19.21 -14.93 -4.18
N PHE A 143 18.89 -13.80 -3.57
CA PHE A 143 19.88 -12.82 -3.15
C PHE A 143 20.27 -12.95 -1.67
N MET A 144 19.35 -13.32 -0.78
CA MET A 144 19.55 -13.22 0.66
C MET A 144 19.72 -14.56 1.36
N CYS A 145 19.16 -15.64 0.78
CA CYS A 145 19.14 -16.94 1.42
C CYS A 145 20.31 -17.82 0.99
N ASP A 146 20.89 -18.57 1.93
CA ASP A 146 21.90 -19.56 1.64
C ASP A 146 21.32 -20.73 0.84
N LYS A 147 22.11 -21.23 -0.14
CA LYS A 147 21.67 -22.28 -1.07
C LYS A 147 21.11 -23.51 -0.37
N LYS A 148 21.69 -23.89 0.77
CA LYS A 148 21.30 -25.08 1.54
C LYS A 148 19.89 -24.93 2.16
N GLU A 149 19.48 -23.73 2.52
CA GLU A 149 18.19 -23.46 3.18
C GLU A 149 17.05 -23.16 2.21
N ARG A 150 17.35 -22.80 0.96
CA ARG A 150 16.36 -22.34 -0.05
C ARG A 150 15.19 -23.29 -0.18
N ARG A 151 15.48 -24.60 -0.37
CA ARG A 151 14.45 -25.63 -0.57
C ARG A 151 13.54 -25.76 0.64
N GLY A 152 14.10 -25.76 1.84
CA GLY A 152 13.33 -25.86 3.08
C GLY A 152 12.41 -24.66 3.30
N LYS A 153 12.94 -23.45 3.10
CA LYS A 153 12.16 -22.21 3.23
C LYS A 153 11.05 -22.13 2.18
N ALA A 154 11.35 -22.41 0.90
CA ALA A 154 10.34 -22.46 -0.16
C ALA A 154 9.24 -23.49 0.15
N TRP A 155 9.62 -24.70 0.63
CA TRP A 155 8.68 -25.74 1.02
C TRP A 155 7.76 -25.31 2.16
N ASN A 156 8.30 -24.64 3.18
CA ASN A 156 7.52 -24.13 4.29
C ASN A 156 6.48 -23.09 3.85
N VAL A 157 6.86 -22.17 2.96
CA VAL A 157 5.94 -21.21 2.38
C VAL A 157 4.86 -21.92 1.54
N GLY A 158 5.27 -22.86 0.70
CA GLY A 158 4.34 -23.64 -0.15
C GLY A 158 3.30 -24.39 0.66
N ILE A 159 3.73 -25.17 1.67
CA ILE A 159 2.80 -25.90 2.55
C ILE A 159 1.92 -24.93 3.33
N GLY A 160 2.51 -23.88 3.93
CA GLY A 160 1.73 -22.92 4.70
C GLY A 160 0.65 -22.24 3.88
N THR A 161 0.99 -21.83 2.64
CA THR A 161 0.05 -21.23 1.69
C THR A 161 -1.05 -22.21 1.30
N PHE A 162 -0.67 -23.44 0.89
CA PHE A 162 -1.64 -24.47 0.51
C PHE A 162 -2.61 -24.78 1.64
N THR A 163 -2.11 -24.97 2.86
CA THR A 163 -2.94 -25.24 4.03
C THR A 163 -3.88 -24.07 4.35
N GLY A 164 -3.39 -22.83 4.26
CA GLY A 164 -4.22 -21.62 4.46
C GLY A 164 -5.34 -21.52 3.43
N ILE A 165 -5.06 -21.77 2.16
CA ILE A 165 -6.08 -21.80 1.10
C ILE A 165 -7.07 -22.96 1.36
N ALA A 166 -6.60 -24.14 1.72
CA ALA A 166 -7.46 -25.29 2.01
C ALA A 166 -8.41 -25.00 3.17
N LEU A 167 -7.97 -24.29 4.22
CA LEU A 167 -8.84 -23.86 5.32
C LEU A 167 -9.93 -22.88 4.88
N SER A 168 -9.69 -22.10 3.82
CA SER A 168 -10.69 -21.19 3.25
C SER A 168 -11.57 -21.82 2.16
N ALA A 169 -11.37 -23.12 1.86
CA ALA A 169 -12.05 -23.79 0.74
C ALA A 169 -13.58 -23.78 0.86
N PHE A 170 -14.14 -23.80 2.09
CA PHE A 170 -15.58 -23.69 2.31
C PHE A 170 -16.20 -22.41 1.72
N MET A 171 -15.42 -21.32 1.63
CA MET A 171 -15.79 -20.08 0.95
C MET A 171 -15.40 -20.08 -0.52
N LEU A 172 -14.20 -20.55 -0.83
CA LEU A 172 -13.63 -20.46 -2.18
C LEU A 172 -14.36 -21.37 -3.18
N ILE A 173 -14.74 -22.61 -2.77
CA ILE A 173 -15.41 -23.56 -3.67
C ILE A 173 -16.73 -22.99 -4.20
N PRO A 174 -17.69 -22.51 -3.36
CA PRO A 174 -18.91 -21.89 -3.85
C PRO A 174 -18.65 -20.63 -4.70
N VAL A 175 -17.66 -19.83 -4.34
CA VAL A 175 -17.30 -18.62 -5.11
C VAL A 175 -16.81 -18.99 -6.51
N PHE A 176 -15.91 -19.95 -6.63
CA PHE A 176 -15.40 -20.37 -7.93
C PHE A 176 -16.46 -21.10 -8.77
N ALA A 177 -17.32 -21.91 -8.14
CA ALA A 177 -18.47 -22.52 -8.82
C ALA A 177 -19.42 -21.45 -9.40
N GLN A 178 -19.65 -20.37 -8.69
CA GLN A 178 -20.47 -19.26 -9.17
C GLN A 178 -19.76 -18.43 -10.26
N LEU A 179 -18.47 -18.16 -10.09
CA LEU A 179 -17.68 -17.43 -11.08
C LEU A 179 -17.59 -18.20 -12.41
N SER A 180 -17.43 -19.52 -12.38
CA SER A 180 -17.37 -20.36 -13.61
C SER A 180 -18.68 -20.34 -14.42
N GLN A 181 -19.81 -20.02 -13.78
CA GLN A 181 -21.11 -19.88 -14.45
C GLN A 181 -21.38 -18.44 -14.91
N SER A 182 -20.50 -17.49 -14.60
CA SER A 182 -20.70 -16.10 -14.98
C SER A 182 -20.32 -15.86 -16.44
N GLN A 183 -21.09 -15.06 -17.16
CA GLN A 183 -20.79 -14.67 -18.55
C GLN A 183 -19.44 -13.96 -18.71
N ARG A 184 -18.87 -13.43 -17.62
CA ARG A 184 -17.54 -12.80 -17.63
C ARG A 184 -16.41 -13.79 -17.89
N THR A 185 -16.59 -15.06 -17.54
CA THR A 185 -15.58 -16.11 -17.78
C THR A 185 -15.80 -16.82 -19.12
N GLY A 186 -16.98 -16.72 -19.72
CA GLY A 186 -17.35 -17.42 -20.96
C GLY A 186 -16.77 -16.82 -22.25
N ASN A 187 -16.39 -15.53 -22.24
CA ASN A 187 -15.92 -14.80 -23.42
C ASN A 187 -14.49 -14.27 -23.30
N THR A 188 -13.73 -14.70 -22.29
CA THR A 188 -12.34 -14.27 -22.12
C THR A 188 -11.43 -15.19 -22.92
N GLU A 189 -10.60 -14.59 -23.77
CA GLU A 189 -9.41 -15.26 -24.29
C GLU A 189 -8.67 -15.92 -23.12
N SER A 190 -8.08 -17.08 -23.37
CA SER A 190 -7.33 -17.77 -22.33
C SER A 190 -6.26 -16.83 -21.74
N LEU A 191 -5.98 -16.93 -20.44
CA LEU A 191 -4.90 -16.12 -19.81
C LEU A 191 -3.60 -16.25 -20.59
N VAL A 192 -3.32 -17.43 -21.13
CA VAL A 192 -2.12 -17.69 -21.92
C VAL A 192 -2.14 -16.88 -23.22
N SER A 193 -3.28 -16.79 -23.94
CA SER A 193 -3.36 -15.98 -25.17
C SER A 193 -3.23 -14.50 -24.89
N GLN A 194 -3.76 -14.01 -23.77
CA GLN A 194 -3.58 -12.60 -23.34
C GLN A 194 -2.11 -12.28 -23.06
N TYR A 195 -1.40 -13.17 -22.36
CA TYR A 195 0.02 -12.98 -22.08
C TYR A 195 0.89 -13.08 -23.33
N LEU A 196 0.60 -14.03 -24.22
CA LEU A 196 1.30 -14.16 -25.49
C LEU A 196 1.06 -12.94 -26.38
N SER A 197 -0.16 -12.44 -26.46
CA SER A 197 -0.50 -11.21 -27.17
C SER A 197 0.29 -10.00 -26.62
N TRP A 198 0.41 -9.90 -25.30
CA TRP A 198 1.21 -8.83 -24.72
C TRP A 198 2.72 -8.99 -24.97
N ILE A 199 3.25 -10.20 -24.95
CA ILE A 199 4.66 -10.47 -25.28
C ILE A 199 4.95 -10.12 -26.74
N SER A 200 4.03 -10.42 -27.65
CA SER A 200 4.15 -10.10 -29.07
C SER A 200 4.03 -8.60 -29.37
N ASN A 201 3.11 -7.94 -28.66
CA ASN A 201 2.81 -6.52 -28.84
C ASN A 201 2.78 -5.83 -27.44
N PRO A 202 3.94 -5.55 -26.83
CA PRO A 202 3.99 -4.99 -25.51
C PRO A 202 3.42 -3.56 -25.50
N THR A 203 2.40 -3.34 -24.68
CA THR A 203 1.81 -2.02 -24.47
C THR A 203 2.41 -1.39 -23.23
N PHE A 204 2.99 -0.20 -23.40
CA PHE A 204 3.47 0.64 -22.32
C PHE A 204 2.49 1.79 -22.13
N ARG A 205 2.04 1.98 -20.90
CA ARG A 205 1.18 3.10 -20.60
C ARG A 205 2.01 4.32 -20.23
N SER A 206 1.67 5.46 -20.83
CA SER A 206 2.26 6.75 -20.49
C SER A 206 1.66 7.28 -19.18
N PHE A 207 2.46 8.00 -18.38
CA PHE A 207 1.95 8.80 -17.27
C PHE A 207 1.26 10.06 -17.81
N SER A 208 0.15 9.88 -18.50
CA SER A 208 -0.69 10.95 -19.01
C SER A 208 -1.76 11.38 -18.02
N LEU A 209 -2.41 12.50 -18.25
CA LEU A 209 -3.53 12.99 -17.42
C LEU A 209 -4.69 11.98 -17.33
N GLY A 210 -4.85 11.09 -18.33
CA GLY A 210 -5.82 9.99 -18.31
C GLY A 210 -5.44 8.82 -17.41
N GLU A 211 -4.19 8.79 -16.90
CA GLU A 211 -3.67 7.72 -16.04
C GLU A 211 -3.51 8.17 -14.59
N PHE A 212 -4.40 9.06 -14.14
CA PHE A 212 -4.41 9.65 -12.80
C PHE A 212 -4.23 8.61 -11.68
N GLU A 213 -4.97 7.50 -11.75
CA GLU A 213 -4.91 6.44 -10.73
C GLU A 213 -3.49 5.86 -10.57
N ARG A 214 -2.73 5.73 -11.67
CA ARG A 214 -1.36 5.20 -11.63
C ARG A 214 -0.39 6.14 -10.95
N ILE A 215 -0.52 7.43 -11.24
CA ILE A 215 0.32 8.46 -10.63
C ILE A 215 0.03 8.56 -9.14
N MET A 216 -1.24 8.47 -8.77
CA MET A 216 -1.68 8.50 -7.38
C MET A 216 -1.08 7.38 -6.52
N MET A 217 -0.81 6.19 -7.09
CA MET A 217 -0.17 5.12 -6.33
C MET A 217 1.19 5.51 -5.76
N PHE A 218 1.87 6.47 -6.36
CA PHE A 218 3.18 6.94 -5.91
C PHE A 218 3.11 8.18 -5.02
N TYR A 219 1.93 8.74 -4.81
CA TYR A 219 1.76 9.89 -3.94
C TYR A 219 2.11 9.51 -2.48
N GLY A 220 2.82 10.42 -1.79
CA GLY A 220 3.34 10.14 -0.47
C GLY A 220 4.58 9.22 -0.46
N MET A 221 5.02 8.73 -1.63
CA MET A 221 6.15 7.81 -1.73
C MET A 221 7.48 8.48 -2.10
N GLY A 222 7.48 9.77 -2.41
CA GLY A 222 8.67 10.51 -2.81
C GLY A 222 9.80 10.45 -1.80
N LEU A 223 9.51 10.65 -0.53
CA LEU A 223 10.45 10.49 0.57
C LEU A 223 11.13 9.10 0.56
N PHE A 224 10.35 8.04 0.35
CA PHE A 224 10.85 6.66 0.41
C PHE A 224 11.78 6.37 -0.75
N PHE A 225 11.48 6.84 -1.96
CA PHE A 225 12.41 6.77 -3.08
C PHE A 225 13.73 7.48 -2.77
N VAL A 226 13.67 8.69 -2.21
CA VAL A 226 14.88 9.45 -1.85
C VAL A 226 15.71 8.72 -0.80
N ILE A 227 15.08 8.13 0.24
CA ILE A 227 15.77 7.34 1.26
C ILE A 227 16.44 6.12 0.64
N ILE A 228 15.73 5.37 -0.21
CA ILE A 228 16.25 4.14 -0.83
C ILE A 228 17.45 4.45 -1.74
N PHE A 229 17.29 5.37 -2.69
CA PHE A 229 18.37 5.69 -3.63
C PHE A 229 19.58 6.30 -2.94
N THR A 230 19.36 7.19 -1.96
CA THR A 230 20.45 7.75 -1.15
C THR A 230 21.10 6.66 -0.30
N GLY A 231 20.32 5.76 0.27
CA GLY A 231 20.81 4.65 1.07
C GLY A 231 21.66 3.68 0.25
N ILE A 232 21.22 3.30 -0.94
CA ILE A 232 21.99 2.50 -1.91
C ILE A 232 23.29 3.22 -2.25
N HIS A 233 23.22 4.49 -2.63
CA HIS A 233 24.38 5.29 -2.99
C HIS A 233 25.41 5.38 -1.86
N ARG A 234 24.96 5.70 -0.63
CA ARG A 234 25.85 5.75 0.55
C ARG A 234 26.43 4.37 0.88
N SER A 235 25.63 3.31 0.73
CA SER A 235 26.12 1.93 0.92
C SER A 235 27.24 1.60 -0.08
N MET A 236 27.08 1.96 -1.35
CA MET A 236 28.08 1.71 -2.40
C MET A 236 29.37 2.53 -2.22
N LYS A 237 29.29 3.71 -1.60
CA LYS A 237 30.44 4.56 -1.27
C LYS A 237 31.14 4.19 0.04
N ALA A 238 30.55 3.32 0.85
CA ALA A 238 31.14 2.93 2.12
C ALA A 238 32.49 2.23 1.91
N VAL A 239 33.44 2.52 2.81
CA VAL A 239 34.76 1.87 2.82
C VAL A 239 34.57 0.36 3.00
N GLY A 240 35.17 -0.43 2.13
CA GLY A 240 35.03 -1.89 2.17
C GLY A 240 33.82 -2.48 1.44
N TYR A 241 32.94 -1.69 0.82
CA TYR A 241 31.76 -2.20 0.09
C TYR A 241 32.10 -3.29 -0.93
N LYS A 242 33.23 -3.18 -1.63
CA LYS A 242 33.67 -4.20 -2.61
C LYS A 242 33.87 -5.58 -1.99
N ASN A 243 34.24 -5.62 -0.70
CA ASN A 243 34.47 -6.84 0.06
C ASN A 243 33.22 -7.23 0.91
N ASP A 244 32.24 -6.35 1.04
CA ASP A 244 30.98 -6.61 1.78
C ASP A 244 29.96 -7.26 0.84
N GLU A 245 30.01 -8.59 0.79
CA GLU A 245 29.08 -9.38 -0.02
C GLU A 245 27.63 -9.23 0.46
N ALA A 246 27.39 -9.11 1.75
CA ALA A 246 26.05 -8.97 2.30
C ALA A 246 25.40 -7.65 1.86
N ALA A 247 26.15 -6.54 1.91
CA ALA A 247 25.66 -5.25 1.44
C ALA A 247 25.38 -5.24 -0.07
N ARG A 248 26.25 -5.92 -0.87
CA ARG A 248 26.01 -6.02 -2.32
C ARG A 248 24.76 -6.86 -2.63
N ARG A 249 24.61 -8.02 -1.98
CA ARG A 249 23.44 -8.90 -2.14
C ARG A 249 22.17 -8.16 -1.76
N PHE A 250 22.18 -7.42 -0.66
CA PHE A 250 21.04 -6.62 -0.22
C PHE A 250 20.70 -5.48 -1.20
N ASN A 251 21.69 -4.77 -1.75
CA ASN A 251 21.43 -3.74 -2.75
C ASN A 251 20.79 -4.31 -4.02
N TRP A 252 21.28 -5.46 -4.51
CA TRP A 252 20.66 -6.13 -5.66
C TRP A 252 19.23 -6.61 -5.36
N TYR A 253 18.99 -7.14 -4.16
CA TYR A 253 17.65 -7.47 -3.70
C TYR A 253 16.73 -6.25 -3.72
N ALA A 254 17.16 -5.13 -3.15
CA ALA A 254 16.40 -3.90 -3.13
C ALA A 254 16.07 -3.36 -4.54
N ILE A 255 17.06 -3.35 -5.44
CA ILE A 255 16.88 -2.95 -6.85
C ILE A 255 15.86 -3.86 -7.55
N SER A 256 15.96 -5.16 -7.34
CA SER A 256 15.02 -6.12 -7.93
C SER A 256 13.59 -5.90 -7.44
N LEU A 257 13.40 -5.62 -6.15
CA LEU A 257 12.06 -5.32 -5.59
C LEU A 257 11.49 -4.03 -6.16
N ILE A 258 12.31 -2.98 -6.29
CA ILE A 258 11.88 -1.72 -6.92
C ILE A 258 11.46 -2.00 -8.36
N ALA A 259 12.25 -2.75 -9.11
CA ALA A 259 11.92 -3.11 -10.49
C ALA A 259 10.58 -3.85 -10.59
N ILE A 260 10.33 -4.84 -9.72
CA ILE A 260 9.07 -5.59 -9.68
C ILE A 260 7.86 -4.65 -9.46
N VAL A 261 7.95 -3.75 -8.49
CA VAL A 261 6.82 -2.86 -8.18
C VAL A 261 6.66 -1.73 -9.20
N MET A 262 7.74 -1.30 -9.86
CA MET A 262 7.69 -0.26 -10.89
C MET A 262 7.20 -0.79 -12.24
N VAL A 263 7.62 -2.00 -12.64
CA VAL A 263 7.25 -2.59 -13.94
C VAL A 263 5.74 -2.72 -14.07
N GLN A 264 5.02 -3.09 -13.02
CA GLN A 264 3.56 -3.18 -13.06
C GLN A 264 2.86 -1.84 -13.29
N ALA A 265 3.48 -0.73 -12.89
CA ALA A 265 2.92 0.61 -13.11
C ALA A 265 3.13 1.08 -14.56
N ILE A 266 4.15 0.59 -15.25
CA ILE A 266 4.56 1.02 -16.58
C ILE A 266 4.05 0.07 -17.66
N ALA A 267 4.23 -1.24 -17.45
CA ALA A 267 3.93 -2.27 -18.44
C ALA A 267 2.55 -2.89 -18.19
N GLU A 268 1.62 -2.68 -19.11
CA GLU A 268 0.23 -3.14 -18.96
C GLU A 268 0.12 -4.66 -18.81
N GLY A 269 0.93 -5.42 -19.54
CA GLY A 269 0.89 -6.88 -19.44
C GLY A 269 1.21 -7.40 -18.03
N THR A 270 2.14 -6.76 -17.32
CA THR A 270 2.41 -7.15 -15.92
C THR A 270 1.24 -6.79 -15.01
N ASN A 271 0.56 -5.67 -15.26
CA ASN A 271 -0.65 -5.31 -14.53
C ASN A 271 -1.78 -6.34 -14.78
N ILE A 272 -1.97 -6.76 -16.04
CA ILE A 272 -2.90 -7.85 -16.38
C ILE A 272 -2.55 -9.15 -15.65
N MET A 273 -1.27 -9.49 -15.53
CA MET A 273 -0.83 -10.68 -14.75
C MET A 273 -1.24 -10.59 -13.28
N TRP A 274 -1.08 -9.43 -12.64
CA TRP A 274 -1.51 -9.22 -11.26
C TRP A 274 -3.03 -9.35 -11.08
N HIS A 275 -3.80 -9.02 -12.12
CA HIS A 275 -5.26 -9.11 -12.13
C HIS A 275 -5.79 -10.50 -12.52
N PHE A 276 -4.92 -11.46 -12.85
CA PHE A 276 -5.28 -12.78 -13.36
C PHE A 276 -6.12 -12.71 -14.64
N GLY A 277 -5.86 -11.75 -15.49
CA GLY A 277 -6.53 -11.54 -16.77
C GLY A 277 -6.95 -10.09 -17.00
N SER A 278 -7.79 -9.89 -18.01
CA SER A 278 -8.34 -8.57 -18.34
C SER A 278 -9.20 -8.02 -17.19
N TYR A 279 -9.13 -6.73 -16.97
CA TYR A 279 -9.88 -6.02 -15.94
C TYR A 279 -10.53 -4.75 -16.51
N ASN A 280 -11.66 -4.36 -15.94
CA ASN A 280 -12.37 -3.14 -16.29
C ASN A 280 -12.25 -2.13 -15.16
N GLY A 281 -11.67 -0.94 -15.44
CA GLY A 281 -11.49 0.14 -14.46
C GLY A 281 -10.53 -0.20 -13.32
N TYR A 282 -10.20 0.79 -12.52
CA TYR A 282 -9.40 0.64 -11.29
C TYR A 282 -8.09 -0.13 -11.49
N THR A 283 -7.14 0.54 -12.08
CA THR A 283 -5.79 0.02 -12.33
C THR A 283 -5.01 -0.12 -11.02
N LEU A 284 -4.04 -1.02 -10.99
CA LEU A 284 -3.16 -1.20 -9.82
C LEU A 284 -3.91 -1.47 -8.50
N ARG A 285 -4.90 -2.37 -8.53
CA ARG A 285 -5.64 -2.78 -7.32
C ARG A 285 -4.75 -3.35 -6.22
N ASN A 286 -3.55 -3.74 -6.55
CA ASN A 286 -2.48 -4.17 -5.66
C ASN A 286 -1.51 -3.03 -5.28
N GLY A 287 -1.84 -1.76 -5.52
CA GLY A 287 -0.97 -0.61 -5.27
C GLY A 287 -0.49 -0.45 -3.82
N TYR A 288 -1.23 -0.98 -2.84
CA TYR A 288 -0.78 -1.04 -1.44
C TYR A 288 0.54 -1.81 -1.28
N ILE A 289 0.81 -2.78 -2.15
CA ILE A 289 2.06 -3.55 -2.20
C ILE A 289 3.25 -2.65 -2.57
N ILE A 290 3.03 -1.68 -3.47
CA ILE A 290 4.04 -0.68 -3.84
C ILE A 290 4.46 0.11 -2.61
N ALA A 291 3.49 0.69 -1.91
CA ALA A 291 3.72 1.46 -0.71
C ALA A 291 4.43 0.62 0.37
N PHE A 292 3.94 -0.59 0.63
CA PHE A 292 4.56 -1.51 1.59
C PHE A 292 6.02 -1.79 1.25
N THR A 293 6.32 -2.11 -0.01
CA THR A 293 7.69 -2.44 -0.46
C THR A 293 8.63 -1.26 -0.29
N LEU A 294 8.23 -0.07 -0.74
CA LEU A 294 9.04 1.14 -0.63
C LEU A 294 9.31 1.51 0.83
N ILE A 295 8.31 1.40 1.70
CA ILE A 295 8.47 1.66 3.12
C ILE A 295 9.41 0.65 3.77
N CYS A 296 9.27 -0.65 3.47
CA CYS A 296 10.16 -1.69 4.00
C CYS A 296 11.62 -1.49 3.59
N LEU A 297 11.87 -1.17 2.32
CA LEU A 297 13.22 -0.86 1.83
C LEU A 297 13.77 0.40 2.49
N SER A 298 12.92 1.43 2.68
CA SER A 298 13.32 2.65 3.38
C SER A 298 13.65 2.39 4.84
N CYS A 299 12.92 1.51 5.54
CA CYS A 299 13.28 1.08 6.90
C CYS A 299 14.71 0.50 6.94
N ALA A 300 15.08 -0.29 5.94
CA ALA A 300 16.41 -0.91 5.88
C ALA A 300 17.54 0.10 5.62
N TYR A 301 17.25 1.25 5.01
CA TYR A 301 18.23 2.30 4.74
C TYR A 301 18.10 3.53 5.66
N ALA A 302 17.08 3.58 6.51
CA ALA A 302 16.75 4.77 7.30
C ALA A 302 17.91 5.23 8.19
N ASP A 303 18.61 4.32 8.86
CA ASP A 303 19.76 4.64 9.73
C ASP A 303 20.91 5.31 8.98
N LYS A 304 21.01 5.12 7.65
CA LYS A 304 22.04 5.73 6.81
C LYS A 304 21.68 7.12 6.29
N VAL A 305 20.38 7.47 6.34
CA VAL A 305 19.84 8.67 5.68
C VAL A 305 19.17 9.61 6.64
N LEU A 306 18.47 9.08 7.65
CA LEU A 306 17.69 9.85 8.62
C LEU A 306 18.44 9.93 9.94
N VAL A 307 18.34 11.08 10.59
CA VAL A 307 18.84 11.30 11.96
C VAL A 307 17.65 11.56 12.88
N ASN A 308 17.54 10.72 13.91
CA ASN A 308 16.53 10.92 14.94
C ASN A 308 17.00 12.06 15.86
N ASP A 309 16.34 13.20 15.76
CA ASP A 309 16.62 14.38 16.57
C ASP A 309 15.67 14.45 17.77
N CYS A 310 16.23 14.72 18.95
CA CYS A 310 15.44 15.05 20.14
C CYS A 310 15.01 16.51 20.09
N ILE A 311 13.74 16.76 19.77
CA ILE A 311 13.20 18.11 19.75
C ILE A 311 12.66 18.48 21.13
N LYS A 312 13.03 19.66 21.64
CA LYS A 312 12.50 20.18 22.90
C LYS A 312 11.00 20.42 22.78
N LYS A 313 10.20 20.08 23.81
CA LYS A 313 8.73 20.18 23.82
C LYS A 313 8.19 21.50 23.23
N LYS A 314 8.78 22.64 23.62
CA LYS A 314 8.40 23.96 23.09
C LYS A 314 8.59 24.06 21.57
N LYS A 315 9.72 23.55 21.04
CA LYS A 315 9.98 23.54 19.59
C LYS A 315 9.05 22.59 18.85
N ALA A 316 8.70 21.43 19.44
CA ALA A 316 7.75 20.50 18.85
C ALA A 316 6.35 21.13 18.69
N VAL A 317 5.88 21.85 19.72
CA VAL A 317 4.60 22.58 19.67
C VAL A 317 4.63 23.66 18.59
N ILE A 318 5.70 24.48 18.53
CA ILE A 318 5.83 25.48 17.46
C ILE A 318 5.81 24.84 16.09
N GLN A 319 6.55 23.75 15.90
CA GLN A 319 6.60 23.02 14.63
C GLN A 319 5.21 22.47 14.25
N ALA A 320 4.46 21.90 15.19
CA ALA A 320 3.10 21.42 14.95
C ALA A 320 2.17 22.57 14.55
N VAL A 321 2.22 23.70 15.25
CA VAL A 321 1.41 24.90 14.92
C VAL A 321 1.74 25.41 13.51
N VAL A 322 3.02 25.54 13.18
CA VAL A 322 3.45 25.96 11.82
C VAL A 322 2.96 24.99 10.77
N THR A 323 3.03 23.68 11.03
CA THR A 323 2.52 22.64 10.10
C THR A 323 1.02 22.82 9.85
N VAL A 324 0.23 23.02 10.92
CA VAL A 324 -1.23 23.27 10.81
C VAL A 324 -1.53 24.56 10.02
N ILE A 325 -0.76 25.63 10.26
CA ILE A 325 -0.91 26.90 9.51
C ILE A 325 -0.63 26.67 8.02
N ILE A 326 0.45 25.96 7.68
CA ILE A 326 0.76 25.64 6.28
C ILE A 326 -0.38 24.84 5.64
N CYS A 327 -0.91 23.83 6.32
CA CYS A 327 -2.05 23.05 5.84
C CYS A 327 -3.28 23.94 5.60
N ALA A 328 -3.61 24.83 6.55
CA ALA A 328 -4.75 25.75 6.40
C ALA A 328 -4.57 26.72 5.23
N VAL A 329 -3.36 27.29 5.07
CA VAL A 329 -3.05 28.18 3.94
C VAL A 329 -3.19 27.44 2.62
N MET A 330 -2.67 26.21 2.51
CA MET A 330 -2.78 25.40 1.28
C MET A 330 -4.23 25.03 0.97
N ALA A 331 -5.05 24.75 1.98
CA ALA A 331 -6.48 24.52 1.81
C ALA A 331 -7.20 25.77 1.25
N VAL A 332 -6.89 26.96 1.78
CA VAL A 332 -7.46 28.21 1.27
C VAL A 332 -7.00 28.51 -0.17
N ILE A 333 -5.73 28.24 -0.48
CA ILE A 333 -5.22 28.39 -1.86
C ILE A 333 -5.97 27.46 -2.80
N TYR A 334 -6.13 26.20 -2.43
CA TYR A 334 -6.85 25.21 -3.23
C TYR A 334 -8.31 25.61 -3.47
N ASP A 335 -9.01 26.10 -2.45
CA ASP A 335 -10.40 26.53 -2.55
C ASP A 335 -10.59 27.74 -3.52
N LYS A 336 -9.58 28.58 -3.62
CA LYS A 336 -9.56 29.73 -4.55
C LYS A 336 -9.14 29.39 -5.99
N LEU A 337 -8.56 28.20 -6.20
CA LEU A 337 -8.24 27.78 -7.55
C LEU A 337 -9.52 27.50 -8.34
N PRO A 338 -9.59 27.83 -9.62
CA PRO A 338 -10.74 27.49 -10.47
C PRO A 338 -10.76 25.97 -10.73
N VAL A 339 -10.97 25.18 -9.69
CA VAL A 339 -11.01 23.71 -9.73
C VAL A 339 -12.37 23.27 -10.28
N ASN A 340 -12.60 23.58 -11.57
CA ASN A 340 -13.81 23.17 -12.26
C ASN A 340 -13.69 21.80 -12.92
N SER A 341 -12.51 21.14 -12.81
CA SER A 341 -12.27 19.84 -13.41
C SER A 341 -11.25 19.01 -12.63
N TYR A 342 -11.33 17.71 -12.76
CA TYR A 342 -10.31 16.73 -12.30
C TYR A 342 -8.88 17.12 -12.73
N VAL A 343 -8.73 17.78 -13.89
CA VAL A 343 -7.44 18.20 -14.45
C VAL A 343 -6.75 19.22 -13.54
N THR A 344 -7.48 20.22 -13.04
CA THR A 344 -6.86 21.27 -12.20
C THR A 344 -6.45 20.72 -10.84
N ALA A 345 -7.29 19.87 -10.24
CA ALA A 345 -6.95 19.17 -8.99
C ALA A 345 -5.69 18.30 -9.18
N PHE A 346 -5.59 17.59 -10.29
CA PHE A 346 -4.47 16.74 -10.64
C PHE A 346 -3.17 17.52 -10.87
N VAL A 347 -3.22 18.63 -11.61
CA VAL A 347 -2.04 19.49 -11.83
C VAL A 347 -1.54 20.07 -10.51
N PHE A 348 -2.45 20.54 -9.66
CA PHE A 348 -2.10 21.02 -8.31
C PHE A 348 -1.40 19.93 -7.49
N PHE A 349 -1.95 18.72 -7.53
CA PHE A 349 -1.45 17.57 -6.83
C PHE A 349 -0.03 17.18 -7.29
N ILE A 350 0.21 17.11 -8.61
CA ILE A 350 1.56 16.83 -9.16
C ILE A 350 2.54 17.93 -8.77
N ALA A 351 2.11 19.20 -8.83
CA ALA A 351 2.97 20.31 -8.46
C ALA A 351 3.40 20.22 -7.00
N VAL A 352 2.48 19.91 -6.08
CA VAL A 352 2.79 19.69 -4.66
C VAL A 352 3.74 18.51 -4.48
N PHE A 353 3.45 17.38 -5.13
CA PHE A 353 4.33 16.20 -5.07
C PHE A 353 5.75 16.50 -5.56
N ALA A 354 5.88 17.21 -6.68
CA ALA A 354 7.18 17.60 -7.22
C ALA A 354 7.95 18.53 -6.27
N VAL A 355 7.28 19.53 -5.69
CA VAL A 355 7.87 20.43 -4.69
C VAL A 355 8.33 19.66 -3.48
N MET A 356 7.51 18.75 -2.94
CA MET A 356 7.87 17.93 -1.78
C MET A 356 9.05 17.01 -2.08
N LEU A 357 9.08 16.41 -3.28
CA LEU A 357 10.21 15.60 -3.71
C LEU A 357 11.52 16.41 -3.73
N VAL A 358 11.48 17.62 -4.29
CA VAL A 358 12.65 18.52 -4.32
C VAL A 358 13.08 18.88 -2.90
N ILE A 359 12.15 19.22 -2.00
CA ILE A 359 12.45 19.51 -0.59
C ILE A 359 13.12 18.29 0.09
N HIS A 360 12.62 17.08 -0.13
CA HIS A 360 13.22 15.86 0.42
C HIS A 360 14.63 15.63 -0.13
N ILE A 361 14.83 15.80 -1.45
CA ILE A 361 16.16 15.68 -2.06
C ILE A 361 17.14 16.70 -1.44
N ILE A 362 16.75 17.97 -1.35
CA ILE A 362 17.57 19.01 -0.73
C ILE A 362 17.87 18.66 0.73
N GLY A 363 16.86 18.25 1.51
CA GLY A 363 17.03 17.87 2.90
C GLY A 363 18.05 16.77 3.10
N VAL A 364 18.01 15.73 2.25
CA VAL A 364 18.96 14.59 2.34
C VAL A 364 20.36 14.94 1.83
N THR A 365 20.48 15.80 0.81
CA THR A 365 21.77 16.12 0.18
C THR A 365 22.52 17.23 0.88
N VAL A 366 21.82 18.26 1.36
CA VAL A 366 22.42 19.47 1.97
C VAL A 366 22.72 19.30 3.45
N MET A 367 21.93 18.49 4.17
CA MET A 367 22.16 18.29 5.61
C MET A 367 23.36 17.38 5.86
N LYS A 368 24.46 17.92 6.40
CA LYS A 368 25.71 17.19 6.66
C LYS A 368 25.53 15.96 7.56
N ASN A 369 24.65 16.05 8.57
CA ASN A 369 24.43 15.00 9.59
C ASN A 369 23.23 14.10 9.29
N GLY A 370 22.67 14.15 8.07
CA GLY A 370 21.48 13.43 7.68
C GLY A 370 20.20 14.24 7.85
N TYR A 371 19.11 13.74 7.26
CA TYR A 371 17.83 14.41 7.23
C TYR A 371 17.09 14.22 8.55
N LYS A 372 16.74 15.33 9.25
CA LYS A 372 16.12 15.27 10.57
C LYS A 372 14.68 14.76 10.51
N VAL A 373 14.39 13.75 11.32
CA VAL A 373 13.08 13.10 11.35
C VAL A 373 11.96 14.07 11.75
N SER A 374 12.22 15.02 12.67
CA SER A 374 11.23 16.02 13.06
C SER A 374 10.76 16.89 11.89
N ILE A 375 11.66 17.28 10.98
CA ILE A 375 11.31 18.03 9.76
C ILE A 375 10.50 17.15 8.83
N VAL A 376 10.94 15.90 8.64
CA VAL A 376 10.27 14.94 7.76
C VAL A 376 8.83 14.68 8.21
N ILE A 377 8.57 14.56 9.51
CA ILE A 377 7.22 14.39 10.04
C ILE A 377 6.30 15.53 9.59
N SER A 378 6.75 16.78 9.72
CA SER A 378 5.95 17.94 9.30
C SER A 378 5.70 17.95 7.79
N LEU A 379 6.71 17.63 6.99
CA LEU A 379 6.58 17.60 5.53
C LEU A 379 5.62 16.49 5.07
N VAL A 380 5.74 15.30 5.64
CA VAL A 380 4.82 14.20 5.34
C VAL A 380 3.39 14.54 5.78
N ALA A 381 3.22 15.20 6.93
CA ALA A 381 1.89 15.63 7.38
C ALA A 381 1.26 16.63 6.41
N VAL A 382 2.02 17.59 5.89
CA VAL A 382 1.57 18.54 4.87
C VAL A 382 1.23 17.80 3.57
N GLU A 383 2.09 16.90 3.10
CA GLU A 383 1.86 16.14 1.87
C GLU A 383 0.58 15.30 1.96
N VAL A 384 0.41 14.54 3.05
CA VAL A 384 -0.77 13.71 3.29
C VAL A 384 -2.04 14.56 3.36
N PHE A 385 -1.99 15.69 4.10
CA PHE A 385 -3.14 16.58 4.23
C PHE A 385 -3.56 17.15 2.87
N ILE A 386 -2.63 17.67 2.09
CA ILE A 386 -2.91 18.24 0.77
C ILE A 386 -3.46 17.16 -0.17
N GLY A 387 -2.88 15.94 -0.14
CA GLY A 387 -3.37 14.83 -0.93
C GLY A 387 -4.80 14.43 -0.58
N ALA A 388 -5.08 14.26 0.70
CA ALA A 388 -6.42 13.95 1.17
C ALA A 388 -7.42 15.05 0.78
N PHE A 389 -7.05 16.32 0.99
CA PHE A 389 -7.90 17.46 0.68
C PHE A 389 -8.16 17.59 -0.83
N ALA A 390 -7.15 17.44 -1.67
CA ALA A 390 -7.30 17.52 -3.12
C ALA A 390 -8.12 16.36 -3.70
N MET A 391 -8.06 15.17 -3.06
CA MET A 391 -8.81 13.99 -3.49
C MET A 391 -10.29 14.04 -3.10
N THR A 392 -10.60 14.56 -1.92
CA THR A 392 -11.98 14.62 -1.42
C THR A 392 -12.69 15.91 -1.81
N GLY A 393 -11.94 16.93 -2.18
CA GLY A 393 -12.43 18.30 -2.32
C GLY A 393 -12.75 18.94 -0.96
N PRO A 394 -13.17 20.21 -0.91
CA PRO A 394 -13.71 20.80 0.30
C PRO A 394 -14.92 19.98 0.74
N PRO A 395 -15.08 19.73 2.06
CA PRO A 395 -16.19 18.96 2.56
C PRO A 395 -17.50 19.66 2.12
N LYS A 396 -18.08 19.14 1.06
CA LYS A 396 -19.44 19.51 0.71
C LYS A 396 -20.31 18.80 1.75
N PHE A 397 -20.74 19.53 2.76
CA PHE A 397 -21.83 19.08 3.60
C PHE A 397 -23.06 19.00 2.69
N TYR A 398 -23.24 17.87 2.04
CA TYR A 398 -24.52 17.57 1.46
C TYR A 398 -25.47 17.43 2.64
N THR A 399 -26.35 18.41 2.82
CA THR A 399 -27.57 18.20 3.56
C THR A 399 -28.36 17.19 2.71
N TYR A 400 -28.08 15.91 2.92
CA TYR A 400 -29.00 14.89 2.44
C TYR A 400 -30.33 15.16 3.15
N ALA A 401 -31.36 15.47 2.37
CA ALA A 401 -32.69 15.24 2.85
C ALA A 401 -32.70 13.78 3.35
N PRO A 402 -33.18 13.53 4.59
CA PRO A 402 -33.14 12.17 5.14
C PRO A 402 -33.82 11.27 4.10
N TYR A 403 -33.01 10.32 3.56
CA TYR A 403 -33.54 9.31 2.67
C TYR A 403 -34.61 8.55 3.43
N GLN A 404 -35.85 8.78 3.08
CA GLN A 404 -36.92 7.94 3.57
C GLN A 404 -36.76 6.61 2.87
N TYR A 405 -36.35 5.59 3.62
CA TYR A 405 -36.09 4.23 3.17
C TYR A 405 -37.33 3.58 2.48
N GLY A 406 -38.47 4.25 2.50
CA GLY A 406 -39.71 3.84 1.88
C GLY A 406 -39.80 4.01 0.36
N ASP A 407 -38.94 4.82 -0.24
CA ASP A 407 -39.08 5.17 -1.66
C ASP A 407 -38.39 4.17 -2.62
N TYR A 408 -37.72 3.14 -2.09
CA TYR A 408 -37.01 2.12 -2.88
C TYR A 408 -37.55 0.71 -2.76
N VAL A 409 -38.69 0.51 -2.08
CA VAL A 409 -39.39 -0.78 -1.97
C VAL A 409 -40.76 -0.64 -2.63
N GLN A 410 -40.75 -0.38 -3.92
CA GLN A 410 -41.85 -0.69 -4.81
C GLN A 410 -41.42 -1.62 -5.91
#